data_bcf543e01527c7773186d3669e8cbd07
#
_entry.id   bcf543e01527c7773186d3669e8cbd07
#
_cell.length_a   1.000
_cell.length_b   1.000
_cell.length_c   1.000
_cell.angle_alpha   90.00
_cell.angle_beta   90.00
_cell.angle_gamma   90.00
#
_symmetry.space_group_name_H-M   'P 1'
#
loop_
_entity.id
_entity.type
_entity.pdbx_description
1 polymer ?
#
loop_
_entity_poly.entity_id
_entity_poly.type
_entity_poly.pdbx_seq_one_letter_code
_entity_poly.pdbx_strand_id
1 'polypeptide(L)'
;MTNSVHLSDELGTSRSDDLAPDIPSRAYWGPGRVGTAAGIVIRFVVFLIAMFVISQTLNAIVGIFVPAEELQTVLAVPAALIQIVTLSSAYFLVVRVLERRRSIHELRTHWARGLAIGLACGAAAFLVCCGAIALAGGYQWSVVEQPDLGAIAVTILGAGISAGIGEELLYRGIVYRMMEQMFGTWAAIVGSGLVFGIMHMTNPGATLWGGISVALVGGMLLGTLYALTRSLWVTIGYHAAWNVVQGPLLGIPVSGNELPAFLQVTVTGPDWLTGGLFGAESSGVTVGMISALTIVLGMMLARRGRERVVAPIWSARRRPEPVQSGQHDAEVEGSFPA
;
A
#
# COMPACT_ATOMS: atom_id res chain seq x y z
N MET A 1 -61.86 -22.67 3.67
CA MET A 1 -61.16 -21.74 2.74
C MET A 1 -60.07 -21.10 3.54
N THR A 2 -58.91 -21.70 3.53
CA THR A 2 -57.71 -21.24 4.30
C THR A 2 -56.66 -20.82 3.32
N ASN A 3 -56.41 -19.52 3.24
CA ASN A 3 -55.31 -18.96 2.52
C ASN A 3 -54.02 -19.12 3.34
N SER A 4 -53.15 -20.02 2.98
CA SER A 4 -51.75 -20.09 3.39
C SER A 4 -50.94 -19.15 2.53
N VAL A 5 -50.54 -18.01 3.08
CA VAL A 5 -49.59 -17.09 2.46
C VAL A 5 -48.20 -17.68 2.61
N HIS A 6 -47.56 -17.98 1.50
CA HIS A 6 -46.11 -18.31 1.42
C HIS A 6 -45.28 -17.05 1.80
N LEU A 7 -44.71 -17.09 2.99
CA LEU A 7 -43.69 -16.16 3.50
C LEU A 7 -42.34 -16.89 3.54
N SER A 8 -41.70 -17.14 2.38
CA SER A 8 -40.41 -17.82 2.35
C SER A 8 -39.48 -17.44 1.21
N ASP A 9 -39.57 -16.23 0.66
CA ASP A 9 -38.64 -15.86 -0.44
C ASP A 9 -38.04 -14.43 -0.33
N GLU A 10 -37.94 -13.83 0.86
CA GLU A 10 -37.24 -12.55 1.03
C GLU A 10 -36.12 -12.55 2.10
N LEU A 11 -35.48 -13.66 2.36
CA LEU A 11 -34.30 -13.67 3.22
C LEU A 11 -33.11 -14.33 2.52
N GLY A 12 -32.28 -13.52 1.89
CA GLY A 12 -30.86 -13.86 1.88
C GLY A 12 -30.19 -14.28 0.60
N THR A 13 -30.08 -13.43 -0.41
CA THR A 13 -29.00 -13.57 -1.39
C THR A 13 -28.29 -12.24 -1.70
N SER A 14 -28.16 -11.34 -0.75
CA SER A 14 -27.45 -10.09 -0.97
C SER A 14 -26.43 -9.79 0.13
N ARG A 15 -25.42 -10.61 0.31
CA ARG A 15 -24.28 -10.21 1.18
C ARG A 15 -22.93 -10.83 0.89
N SER A 16 -22.78 -11.75 -0.05
CA SER A 16 -21.50 -12.36 -0.38
C SER A 16 -20.81 -11.72 -1.61
N ASP A 17 -21.57 -11.11 -2.52
CA ASP A 17 -21.01 -10.59 -3.76
C ASP A 17 -20.43 -9.16 -3.64
N ASP A 18 -20.82 -8.40 -2.61
CA ASP A 18 -20.32 -7.04 -2.38
C ASP A 18 -18.89 -6.99 -1.80
N LEU A 19 -18.33 -8.12 -1.42
CA LEU A 19 -16.98 -8.22 -0.83
C LEU A 19 -15.95 -8.89 -1.73
N ALA A 20 -16.33 -9.33 -2.94
CA ALA A 20 -15.36 -9.82 -3.90
C ALA A 20 -14.52 -8.62 -4.39
N PRO A 21 -13.19 -8.59 -4.13
CA PRO A 21 -12.38 -7.54 -4.69
C PRO A 21 -12.51 -7.62 -6.21
N ASP A 22 -12.74 -6.49 -6.89
CA ASP A 22 -12.54 -6.37 -8.33
C ASP A 22 -11.07 -6.68 -8.63
N ILE A 23 -10.76 -7.94 -8.70
CA ILE A 23 -9.54 -8.41 -9.33
C ILE A 23 -9.78 -8.08 -10.81
N PRO A 24 -9.00 -7.17 -11.41
CA PRO A 24 -9.19 -6.80 -12.81
C PRO A 24 -9.30 -8.07 -13.63
N SER A 25 -10.43 -8.28 -14.30
CA SER A 25 -10.66 -9.49 -15.05
C SER A 25 -9.52 -9.64 -16.05
N ARG A 26 -8.97 -10.84 -16.19
CA ARG A 26 -7.88 -11.16 -17.13
C ARG A 26 -8.21 -10.81 -18.59
N ALA A 27 -9.48 -10.56 -18.90
CA ALA A 27 -9.99 -10.22 -20.22
C ALA A 27 -9.69 -8.80 -20.70
N TYR A 28 -9.10 -7.94 -19.87
CA TYR A 28 -9.03 -6.49 -20.14
C TYR A 28 -8.02 -6.10 -21.24
N TRP A 29 -7.04 -6.96 -21.57
CA TRP A 29 -5.89 -6.60 -22.44
C TRP A 29 -5.66 -7.59 -23.59
N GLY A 30 -6.72 -8.15 -24.13
CA GLY A 30 -6.68 -9.02 -25.30
C GLY A 30 -6.42 -10.51 -25.00
N PRO A 31 -6.58 -11.36 -25.99
CA PRO A 31 -6.42 -12.80 -25.83
C PRO A 31 -4.95 -13.16 -25.63
N GLY A 32 -4.62 -13.76 -24.51
CA GLY A 32 -3.33 -14.39 -24.28
C GLY A 32 -2.45 -13.73 -23.23
N ARG A 33 -1.41 -14.47 -22.80
CA ARG A 33 -0.48 -14.11 -21.74
C ARG A 33 0.42 -12.92 -22.07
N VAL A 34 0.87 -12.85 -23.32
CA VAL A 34 1.77 -11.80 -23.81
C VAL A 34 1.05 -10.45 -23.85
N GLY A 35 -0.19 -10.44 -24.34
CA GLY A 35 -1.01 -9.22 -24.36
C GLY A 35 -1.29 -8.68 -22.95
N THR A 36 -1.53 -9.58 -21.98
CA THR A 36 -1.72 -9.17 -20.58
C THR A 36 -0.43 -8.64 -19.95
N ALA A 37 0.71 -9.30 -20.16
CA ALA A 37 2.00 -8.84 -19.64
C ALA A 37 2.42 -7.52 -20.28
N ALA A 38 2.32 -7.39 -21.60
CA ALA A 38 2.59 -6.14 -22.31
C ALA A 38 1.68 -5.00 -21.81
N GLY A 39 0.38 -5.27 -21.64
CA GLY A 39 -0.55 -4.28 -21.09
C GLY A 39 -0.19 -3.82 -19.68
N ILE A 40 0.32 -4.71 -18.81
CA ILE A 40 0.80 -4.35 -17.47
C ILE A 40 2.04 -3.44 -17.57
N VAL A 41 3.00 -3.81 -18.42
CA VAL A 41 4.22 -3.00 -18.62
C VAL A 41 3.87 -1.63 -19.18
N ILE A 42 2.99 -1.57 -20.18
CA ILE A 42 2.55 -0.28 -20.77
C ILE A 42 1.91 0.61 -19.69
N ARG A 43 1.03 0.08 -18.86
CA ARG A 43 0.42 0.84 -17.75
C ARG A 43 1.45 1.40 -16.78
N PHE A 44 2.45 0.59 -16.44
CA PHE A 44 3.54 1.03 -15.57
C PHE A 44 4.36 2.14 -16.21
N VAL A 45 4.75 1.99 -17.47
CA VAL A 45 5.48 3.01 -18.21
C VAL A 45 4.67 4.31 -18.32
N VAL A 46 3.38 4.22 -18.66
CA VAL A 46 2.50 5.41 -18.72
C VAL A 46 2.37 6.07 -17.34
N PHE A 47 2.29 5.28 -16.26
CA PHE A 47 2.30 5.83 -14.91
C PHE A 47 3.57 6.64 -14.61
N LEU A 48 4.75 6.08 -14.94
CA LEU A 48 6.03 6.76 -14.72
C LEU A 48 6.15 8.05 -15.56
N ILE A 49 5.74 7.99 -16.83
CA ILE A 49 5.73 9.17 -17.72
C ILE A 49 4.77 10.24 -17.18
N ALA A 50 3.55 9.85 -16.81
CA ALA A 50 2.56 10.78 -16.26
C ALA A 50 3.08 11.42 -14.95
N MET A 51 3.64 10.60 -14.05
CA MET A 51 4.25 11.10 -12.81
C MET A 51 5.36 12.12 -13.11
N PHE A 52 6.27 11.80 -14.03
CA PHE A 52 7.34 12.72 -14.42
C PHE A 52 6.79 14.03 -15.02
N VAL A 53 5.92 13.95 -16.02
CA VAL A 53 5.37 15.12 -16.73
C VAL A 53 4.57 16.01 -15.76
N ILE A 54 3.70 15.43 -14.94
CA ILE A 54 2.88 16.19 -13.98
C ILE A 54 3.80 16.86 -12.94
N SER A 55 4.77 16.14 -12.39
CA SER A 55 5.71 16.69 -11.42
C SER A 55 6.50 17.86 -12.01
N GLN A 56 7.09 17.70 -13.21
CA GLN A 56 7.85 18.77 -13.85
C GLN A 56 6.99 20.00 -14.15
N THR A 57 5.75 19.77 -14.63
CA THR A 57 4.81 20.86 -14.91
C THR A 57 4.45 21.64 -13.65
N LEU A 58 4.12 20.94 -12.55
CA LEU A 58 3.77 21.59 -11.29
C LEU A 58 4.97 22.33 -10.67
N ASN A 59 6.17 21.74 -10.71
CA ASN A 59 7.39 22.43 -10.25
C ASN A 59 7.70 23.67 -11.09
N ALA A 60 7.54 23.60 -12.41
CA ALA A 60 7.72 24.76 -13.28
C ALA A 60 6.72 25.88 -12.98
N ILE A 61 5.45 25.53 -12.72
CA ILE A 61 4.41 26.49 -12.33
C ILE A 61 4.79 27.17 -11.00
N VAL A 62 5.19 26.39 -9.98
CA VAL A 62 5.62 26.95 -8.70
C VAL A 62 6.83 27.88 -8.87
N GLY A 63 7.82 27.49 -9.71
CA GLY A 63 9.00 28.30 -10.01
C GLY A 63 8.71 29.64 -10.71
N ILE A 64 7.53 29.81 -11.31
CA ILE A 64 7.10 31.11 -11.87
C ILE A 64 6.75 32.11 -10.74
N PHE A 65 6.21 31.60 -9.62
CA PHE A 65 5.69 32.44 -8.55
C PHE A 65 6.62 32.56 -7.34
N VAL A 66 7.58 31.64 -7.18
CA VAL A 66 8.52 31.61 -6.06
C VAL A 66 9.93 31.92 -6.56
N PRO A 67 10.56 33.02 -6.10
CA PRO A 67 11.93 33.36 -6.46
C PRO A 67 12.91 32.24 -6.06
N ALA A 68 13.97 32.06 -6.87
CA ALA A 68 14.95 30.99 -6.66
C ALA A 68 15.64 31.06 -5.28
N GLU A 69 15.81 32.23 -4.74
CA GLU A 69 16.39 32.50 -3.42
C GLU A 69 15.49 32.11 -2.25
N GLU A 70 14.17 32.12 -2.44
CA GLU A 70 13.19 31.71 -1.43
C GLU A 70 12.78 30.23 -1.58
N LEU A 71 13.23 29.61 -2.67
CA LEU A 71 12.78 28.28 -3.09
C LEU A 71 13.03 27.22 -1.99
N GLN A 72 14.16 27.27 -1.30
CA GLN A 72 14.50 26.28 -0.26
C GLN A 72 13.66 26.43 1.03
N THR A 73 13.27 27.64 1.37
CA THR A 73 12.51 27.93 2.60
C THR A 73 10.99 27.75 2.42
N VAL A 74 10.48 28.07 1.22
CA VAL A 74 9.03 28.07 0.94
C VAL A 74 8.55 26.75 0.33
N LEU A 75 9.44 25.96 -0.27
CA LEU A 75 9.06 24.78 -1.09
C LEU A 75 8.54 23.58 -0.34
N ALA A 76 8.72 23.45 0.96
CA ALA A 76 8.38 22.22 1.66
C ALA A 76 6.86 21.90 1.59
N VAL A 77 5.98 22.90 1.74
CA VAL A 77 4.53 22.72 1.58
C VAL A 77 4.15 22.48 0.12
N PRO A 78 4.56 23.33 -0.85
CA PRO A 78 4.35 23.03 -2.27
C PRO A 78 4.85 21.65 -2.70
N ALA A 79 6.04 21.24 -2.27
CA ALA A 79 6.61 19.93 -2.61
C ALA A 79 5.71 18.78 -2.12
N ALA A 80 5.22 18.84 -0.90
CA ALA A 80 4.30 17.86 -0.35
C ALA A 80 2.97 17.81 -1.16
N LEU A 81 2.42 18.97 -1.51
CA LEU A 81 1.21 19.05 -2.33
C LEU A 81 1.44 18.56 -3.75
N ILE A 82 2.57 18.94 -4.37
CA ILE A 82 2.97 18.47 -5.70
C ILE A 82 3.07 16.94 -5.70
N GLN A 83 3.68 16.34 -4.69
CA GLN A 83 3.78 14.88 -4.57
C GLN A 83 2.39 14.23 -4.51
N ILE A 84 1.50 14.72 -3.63
CA ILE A 84 0.12 14.20 -3.50
C ILE A 84 -0.62 14.32 -4.84
N VAL A 85 -0.59 15.50 -5.46
CA VAL A 85 -1.30 15.75 -6.72
C VAL A 85 -0.74 14.90 -7.85
N THR A 86 0.60 14.82 -7.97
CA THR A 86 1.29 14.05 -9.00
C THR A 86 0.93 12.56 -8.92
N LEU A 87 1.12 11.94 -7.76
CA LEU A 87 0.90 10.51 -7.59
C LEU A 87 -0.59 10.15 -7.66
N SER A 88 -1.47 10.99 -7.10
CA SER A 88 -2.91 10.80 -7.22
C SER A 88 -3.37 10.91 -8.68
N SER A 89 -2.93 11.94 -9.40
CA SER A 89 -3.32 12.14 -10.80
C SER A 89 -2.81 11.03 -11.71
N ALA A 90 -1.54 10.60 -11.55
CA ALA A 90 -0.97 9.49 -12.29
C ALA A 90 -1.69 8.16 -11.99
N TYR A 91 -2.02 7.90 -10.71
CA TYR A 91 -2.81 6.75 -10.30
C TYR A 91 -4.21 6.76 -10.93
N PHE A 92 -4.95 7.88 -10.84
CA PHE A 92 -6.28 8.00 -11.44
C PHE A 92 -6.24 7.90 -12.96
N LEU A 93 -5.22 8.45 -13.61
CA LEU A 93 -5.02 8.30 -15.06
C LEU A 93 -4.95 6.81 -15.44
N VAL A 94 -4.09 6.04 -14.77
CA VAL A 94 -3.96 4.60 -15.06
C VAL A 94 -5.27 3.87 -14.78
N VAL A 95 -5.86 4.07 -13.61
CA VAL A 95 -7.03 3.29 -13.18
C VAL A 95 -8.30 3.66 -13.95
N ARG A 96 -8.52 4.95 -14.24
CA ARG A 96 -9.74 5.41 -14.92
C ARG A 96 -9.66 5.34 -16.44
N VAL A 97 -8.49 5.70 -17.01
CA VAL A 97 -8.34 5.79 -18.47
C VAL A 97 -7.84 4.48 -19.04
N LEU A 98 -6.73 3.94 -18.51
CA LEU A 98 -6.14 2.72 -19.08
C LEU A 98 -6.83 1.44 -18.60
N GLU A 99 -7.12 1.32 -17.30
CA GLU A 99 -7.87 0.18 -16.76
C GLU A 99 -9.38 0.32 -16.93
N ARG A 100 -9.90 1.51 -17.27
CA ARG A 100 -11.33 1.82 -17.47
C ARG A 100 -12.22 1.37 -16.30
N ARG A 101 -11.68 1.36 -15.07
CA ARG A 101 -12.42 0.95 -13.87
C ARG A 101 -13.44 2.02 -13.48
N ARG A 102 -14.72 1.64 -13.47
CA ARG A 102 -15.80 2.52 -13.01
C ARG A 102 -15.82 2.69 -11.50
N SER A 103 -15.38 1.69 -10.77
CA SER A 103 -15.27 1.69 -9.30
C SER A 103 -13.84 1.36 -8.88
N ILE A 104 -13.33 2.12 -7.91
CA ILE A 104 -12.00 1.93 -7.32
C ILE A 104 -12.25 1.44 -5.89
N HIS A 105 -12.49 0.13 -5.75
CA HIS A 105 -12.90 -0.49 -4.48
C HIS A 105 -11.91 -0.23 -3.35
N GLU A 106 -10.60 -0.26 -3.65
CA GLU A 106 -9.53 -0.02 -2.68
C GLU A 106 -9.56 1.39 -2.06
N LEU A 107 -10.28 2.35 -2.67
CA LEU A 107 -10.48 3.70 -2.14
C LEU A 107 -11.91 3.96 -1.64
N ARG A 108 -12.91 3.17 -2.06
CA ARG A 108 -14.32 3.42 -1.72
C ARG A 108 -14.80 2.72 -0.47
N THR A 109 -14.29 1.52 -0.20
CA THR A 109 -14.82 0.66 0.87
C THR A 109 -14.43 1.21 2.24
N HIS A 110 -15.43 1.68 3.01
CA HIS A 110 -15.28 2.11 4.41
C HIS A 110 -14.04 2.98 4.68
N TRP A 111 -13.79 3.98 3.82
CA TRP A 111 -12.56 4.78 3.83
C TRP A 111 -12.22 5.35 5.22
N ALA A 112 -13.18 5.95 5.92
CA ALA A 112 -12.95 6.56 7.23
C ALA A 112 -12.57 5.52 8.29
N ARG A 113 -13.26 4.36 8.29
CA ARG A 113 -12.92 3.24 9.19
C ARG A 113 -11.56 2.65 8.84
N GLY A 114 -11.26 2.48 7.55
CA GLY A 114 -9.96 1.98 7.09
C GLY A 114 -8.82 2.90 7.51
N LEU A 115 -8.99 4.20 7.30
CA LEU A 115 -8.01 5.21 7.72
C LEU A 115 -7.83 5.21 9.25
N ALA A 116 -8.91 5.22 10.03
CA ALA A 116 -8.84 5.22 11.49
C ALA A 116 -8.14 3.96 12.03
N ILE A 117 -8.46 2.77 11.48
CA ILE A 117 -7.78 1.52 11.85
C ILE A 117 -6.30 1.60 11.49
N GLY A 118 -5.98 2.08 10.27
CA GLY A 118 -4.60 2.25 9.84
C GLY A 118 -3.81 3.17 10.78
N LEU A 119 -4.35 4.36 11.07
CA LEU A 119 -3.73 5.31 12.00
C LEU A 119 -3.47 4.70 13.38
N ALA A 120 -4.48 4.05 13.96
CA ALA A 120 -4.35 3.42 15.27
C ALA A 120 -3.31 2.28 15.27
N CYS A 121 -3.34 1.41 14.27
CA CYS A 121 -2.41 0.28 14.17
C CYS A 121 -0.97 0.75 13.88
N GLY A 122 -0.78 1.74 13.01
CA GLY A 122 0.55 2.26 12.69
C GLY A 122 1.20 2.95 13.89
N ALA A 123 0.44 3.81 14.58
CA ALA A 123 0.91 4.46 15.81
C ALA A 123 1.23 3.41 16.91
N ALA A 124 0.33 2.46 17.14
CA ALA A 124 0.54 1.42 18.14
C ALA A 124 1.75 0.53 17.83
N ALA A 125 1.90 0.09 16.58
CA ALA A 125 3.02 -0.74 16.17
C ALA A 125 4.36 -0.01 16.35
N PHE A 126 4.43 1.26 15.94
CA PHE A 126 5.64 2.04 16.15
C PHE A 126 5.94 2.24 17.64
N LEU A 127 4.96 2.64 18.44
CA LEU A 127 5.14 2.86 19.89
C LEU A 127 5.58 1.60 20.62
N VAL A 128 5.08 0.43 20.23
CA VAL A 128 5.49 -0.86 20.82
C VAL A 128 6.94 -1.18 20.47
N CYS A 129 7.36 -1.02 19.21
CA CYS A 129 8.74 -1.21 18.80
C CYS A 129 9.69 -0.22 19.48
N CYS A 130 9.31 1.07 19.44
CA CYS A 130 10.07 2.15 20.07
C CYS A 130 10.19 1.97 21.59
N GLY A 131 9.10 1.58 22.25
CA GLY A 131 9.08 1.25 23.68
C GLY A 131 10.00 0.09 24.03
N ALA A 132 10.07 -0.95 23.21
CA ALA A 132 10.98 -2.07 23.40
C ALA A 132 12.45 -1.63 23.31
N ILE A 133 12.79 -0.78 22.33
CA ILE A 133 14.13 -0.21 22.18
C ILE A 133 14.48 0.67 23.40
N ALA A 134 13.53 1.50 23.85
CA ALA A 134 13.72 2.37 25.01
C ALA A 134 13.92 1.58 26.31
N LEU A 135 13.11 0.54 26.54
CA LEU A 135 13.27 -0.36 27.71
C LEU A 135 14.60 -1.10 27.69
N ALA A 136 15.16 -1.36 26.51
CA ALA A 136 16.50 -1.92 26.36
C ALA A 136 17.62 -0.87 26.51
N GLY A 137 17.28 0.40 26.81
CA GLY A 137 18.25 1.49 27.03
C GLY A 137 18.73 2.17 25.73
N GLY A 138 18.06 1.91 24.58
CA GLY A 138 18.48 2.46 23.30
C GLY A 138 18.10 3.93 23.09
N TYR A 139 17.01 4.39 23.69
CA TYR A 139 16.48 5.73 23.51
C TYR A 139 16.16 6.42 24.82
N GLN A 140 16.50 7.70 24.89
CA GLN A 140 16.07 8.64 25.94
C GLN A 140 15.52 9.89 25.28
N TRP A 141 14.58 10.59 25.92
CA TRP A 141 13.97 11.81 25.36
C TRP A 141 14.06 12.97 26.30
N SER A 142 14.20 14.15 25.70
CA SER A 142 13.96 15.45 26.34
C SER A 142 12.90 16.22 25.53
N VAL A 143 12.20 17.13 26.21
CA VAL A 143 11.25 18.02 25.55
C VAL A 143 12.02 19.14 24.87
N VAL A 144 11.67 19.49 23.63
CA VAL A 144 12.18 20.70 22.98
C VAL A 144 11.50 21.90 23.60
N GLU A 145 12.24 22.77 24.25
CA GLU A 145 11.67 23.91 25.02
C GLU A 145 10.87 24.88 24.12
N GLN A 146 11.36 25.14 22.91
CA GLN A 146 10.72 26.02 21.93
C GLN A 146 10.63 25.34 20.58
N PRO A 147 9.66 24.39 20.39
CA PRO A 147 9.50 23.70 19.13
C PRO A 147 9.00 24.64 18.03
N ASP A 148 9.61 24.57 16.87
CA ASP A 148 9.09 25.25 15.67
C ASP A 148 7.84 24.53 15.17
N LEU A 149 6.67 25.00 15.60
CA LEU A 149 5.37 24.43 15.26
C LEU A 149 5.10 24.49 13.74
N GLY A 150 5.63 25.51 13.05
CA GLY A 150 5.50 25.65 11.60
C GLY A 150 6.28 24.55 10.89
N ALA A 151 7.54 24.35 11.25
CA ALA A 151 8.38 23.31 10.69
C ALA A 151 7.84 21.91 11.01
N ILE A 152 7.34 21.67 12.22
CA ILE A 152 6.70 20.39 12.61
C ILE A 152 5.44 20.15 11.79
N ALA A 153 4.58 21.16 11.59
CA ALA A 153 3.37 21.02 10.77
C ALA A 153 3.72 20.68 9.31
N VAL A 154 4.74 21.32 8.75
CA VAL A 154 5.27 21.00 7.40
C VAL A 154 5.79 19.58 7.34
N THR A 155 6.48 19.10 8.36
CA THR A 155 6.99 17.75 8.44
C THR A 155 5.85 16.71 8.53
N ILE A 156 4.82 16.99 9.32
CA ILE A 156 3.61 16.13 9.38
C ILE A 156 2.95 16.05 8.00
N LEU A 157 2.85 17.18 7.29
CA LEU A 157 2.29 17.21 5.94
C LEU A 157 3.17 16.41 4.95
N GLY A 158 4.48 16.62 4.96
CA GLY A 158 5.42 16.01 4.01
C GLY A 158 5.70 14.54 4.33
N ALA A 159 6.41 14.27 5.41
CA ALA A 159 6.85 12.93 5.78
C ALA A 159 5.70 12.03 6.28
N GLY A 160 4.65 12.61 6.87
CA GLY A 160 3.47 11.88 7.31
C GLY A 160 2.45 11.71 6.20
N ILE A 161 1.71 12.77 5.88
CA ILE A 161 0.51 12.70 5.02
C ILE A 161 0.90 12.47 3.55
N SER A 162 1.82 13.27 3.03
CA SER A 162 2.22 13.20 1.61
C SER A 162 2.92 11.88 1.29
N ALA A 163 3.86 11.45 2.13
CA ALA A 163 4.51 10.15 1.97
C ALA A 163 3.49 9.01 2.10
N GLY A 164 2.66 9.01 3.15
CA GLY A 164 1.64 7.98 3.36
C GLY A 164 0.67 7.85 2.19
N ILE A 165 0.19 8.96 1.62
CA ILE A 165 -0.71 8.92 0.44
C ILE A 165 0.06 8.52 -0.81
N GLY A 166 1.15 9.25 -1.11
CA GLY A 166 1.85 9.14 -2.38
C GLY A 166 2.50 7.77 -2.56
N GLU A 167 3.20 7.31 -1.54
CA GLU A 167 3.90 6.03 -1.60
C GLU A 167 2.92 4.85 -1.60
N GLU A 168 1.83 4.90 -0.85
CA GLU A 168 0.85 3.82 -0.90
C GLU A 168 0.11 3.75 -2.24
N LEU A 169 -0.20 4.89 -2.87
CA LEU A 169 -0.73 4.91 -4.24
C LEU A 169 0.26 4.32 -5.24
N LEU A 170 1.56 4.65 -5.13
CA LEU A 170 2.60 4.11 -5.99
C LEU A 170 2.80 2.61 -5.74
N TYR A 171 3.13 2.23 -4.49
CA TYR A 171 3.58 0.87 -4.22
C TYR A 171 2.43 -0.13 -4.11
N ARG A 172 1.29 0.21 -3.47
CA ARG A 172 0.15 -0.71 -3.31
C ARG A 172 -0.86 -0.51 -4.42
N GLY A 173 -1.11 0.74 -4.81
CA GLY A 173 -2.04 1.09 -5.88
C GLY A 173 -1.57 0.70 -7.28
N ILE A 174 -0.26 0.72 -7.56
CA ILE A 174 0.31 0.43 -8.88
C ILE A 174 1.23 -0.79 -8.84
N VAL A 175 2.40 -0.70 -8.21
CA VAL A 175 3.47 -1.73 -8.27
C VAL A 175 2.97 -3.08 -7.78
N TYR A 176 2.42 -3.14 -6.56
CA TYR A 176 1.88 -4.36 -5.98
C TYR A 176 0.79 -4.99 -6.86
N ARG A 177 -0.20 -4.21 -7.29
CA ARG A 177 -1.30 -4.70 -8.12
C ARG A 177 -0.83 -5.26 -9.45
N MET A 178 0.15 -4.60 -10.09
CA MET A 178 0.73 -5.09 -11.34
C MET A 178 1.53 -6.38 -11.12
N MET A 179 2.34 -6.45 -10.05
CA MET A 179 3.05 -7.68 -9.68
C MET A 179 2.08 -8.80 -9.33
N GLU A 180 1.00 -8.51 -8.60
CA GLU A 180 0.00 -9.50 -8.24
C GLU A 180 -0.70 -10.09 -9.48
N GLN A 181 -1.02 -9.26 -10.47
CA GLN A 181 -1.59 -9.74 -11.73
C GLN A 181 -0.65 -10.69 -12.48
N MET A 182 0.66 -10.42 -12.48
CA MET A 182 1.65 -11.24 -13.18
C MET A 182 2.06 -12.47 -12.37
N PHE A 183 2.43 -12.27 -11.13
CA PHE A 183 3.19 -13.25 -10.33
C PHE A 183 2.39 -13.81 -9.14
N GLY A 184 1.20 -13.27 -8.88
CA GLY A 184 0.36 -13.64 -7.75
C GLY A 184 0.70 -12.89 -6.46
N THR A 185 -0.15 -13.05 -5.45
CA THR A 185 -0.15 -12.26 -4.20
C THR A 185 1.19 -12.35 -3.45
N TRP A 186 1.74 -13.55 -3.27
CA TRP A 186 2.97 -13.74 -2.48
C TRP A 186 4.18 -13.09 -3.13
N ALA A 187 4.32 -13.24 -4.44
CA ALA A 187 5.39 -12.58 -5.19
C ALA A 187 5.21 -11.04 -5.20
N ALA A 188 3.97 -10.56 -5.21
CA ALA A 188 3.68 -9.14 -5.12
C ALA A 188 4.05 -8.55 -3.75
N ILE A 189 3.77 -9.26 -2.64
CA ILE A 189 4.19 -8.84 -1.30
C ILE A 189 5.72 -8.68 -1.24
N VAL A 190 6.44 -9.72 -1.64
CA VAL A 190 7.92 -9.72 -1.59
C VAL A 190 8.49 -8.72 -2.58
N GLY A 191 8.06 -8.77 -3.86
CA GLY A 191 8.61 -7.95 -4.92
C GLY A 191 8.37 -6.45 -4.72
N SER A 192 7.13 -6.05 -4.37
CA SER A 192 6.85 -4.64 -4.08
C SER A 192 7.56 -4.16 -2.82
N GLY A 193 7.74 -5.04 -1.82
CA GLY A 193 8.52 -4.76 -0.63
C GLY A 193 9.99 -4.51 -0.94
N LEU A 194 10.61 -5.34 -1.78
CA LEU A 194 12.00 -5.15 -2.23
C LEU A 194 12.17 -3.84 -3.01
N VAL A 195 11.24 -3.54 -3.94
CA VAL A 195 11.28 -2.25 -4.67
C VAL A 195 11.18 -1.08 -3.70
N PHE A 196 10.31 -1.17 -2.68
CA PHE A 196 10.18 -0.15 -1.65
C PHE A 196 11.50 0.08 -0.90
N GLY A 197 12.15 -0.97 -0.43
CA GLY A 197 13.45 -0.87 0.25
C GLY A 197 14.58 -0.35 -0.64
N ILE A 198 14.65 -0.78 -1.91
CA ILE A 198 15.65 -0.31 -2.87
C ILE A 198 15.53 1.20 -3.10
N MET A 199 14.31 1.71 -3.23
CA MET A 199 14.08 3.14 -3.41
C MET A 199 14.53 3.98 -2.20
N HIS A 200 14.47 3.42 -0.99
CA HIS A 200 14.96 4.07 0.24
C HIS A 200 16.49 4.05 0.39
N MET A 201 17.20 3.31 -0.44
CA MET A 201 18.67 3.34 -0.45
C MET A 201 19.25 4.65 -1.00
N THR A 202 18.42 5.54 -1.56
CA THR A 202 18.83 6.89 -1.98
C THR A 202 18.72 7.92 -0.86
N ASN A 203 18.18 7.56 0.30
CA ASN A 203 18.00 8.46 1.44
C ASN A 203 19.32 8.73 2.17
N PRO A 204 19.42 9.85 2.91
CA PRO A 204 20.58 10.12 3.75
C PRO A 204 20.87 8.99 4.73
N GLY A 205 22.15 8.67 4.94
CA GLY A 205 22.55 7.63 5.88
C GLY A 205 22.11 6.21 5.53
N ALA A 206 21.57 5.98 4.31
CA ALA A 206 21.13 4.67 3.88
C ALA A 206 22.30 3.68 3.79
N THR A 207 22.03 2.47 4.26
CA THR A 207 22.93 1.31 4.16
C THR A 207 22.16 0.17 3.49
N LEU A 208 22.89 -0.87 3.06
CA LEU A 208 22.21 -2.08 2.56
C LEU A 208 21.26 -2.67 3.61
N TRP A 209 21.66 -2.66 4.88
CA TRP A 209 20.79 -3.09 5.98
C TRP A 209 19.55 -2.19 6.13
N GLY A 210 19.71 -0.86 6.03
CA GLY A 210 18.59 0.07 6.03
C GLY A 210 17.58 -0.23 4.94
N GLY A 211 18.04 -0.47 3.69
CA GLY A 211 17.18 -0.86 2.58
C GLY A 211 16.45 -2.19 2.80
N ILE A 212 17.15 -3.22 3.32
CA ILE A 212 16.55 -4.51 3.68
C ILE A 212 15.53 -4.33 4.79
N SER A 213 15.85 -3.56 5.83
CA SER A 213 14.96 -3.31 6.96
C SER A 213 13.66 -2.65 6.51
N VAL A 214 13.74 -1.58 5.70
CA VAL A 214 12.55 -0.91 5.16
C VAL A 214 11.75 -1.82 4.23
N ALA A 215 12.41 -2.68 3.45
CA ALA A 215 11.71 -3.70 2.65
C ALA A 215 10.86 -4.62 3.54
N LEU A 216 11.37 -5.03 4.70
CA LEU A 216 10.67 -5.91 5.64
C LEU A 216 9.60 -5.15 6.45
N VAL A 217 10.01 -4.04 7.10
CA VAL A 217 9.21 -3.30 8.09
C VAL A 217 8.09 -2.49 7.41
N GLY A 218 8.39 -1.79 6.33
CA GLY A 218 7.42 -1.01 5.57
C GLY A 218 6.87 -1.81 4.38
N GLY A 219 7.77 -2.28 3.52
CA GLY A 219 7.41 -2.88 2.24
C GLY A 219 6.53 -4.12 2.36
N MET A 220 7.01 -5.18 3.00
CA MET A 220 6.28 -6.45 3.07
C MET A 220 5.11 -6.41 4.04
N LEU A 221 5.24 -5.71 5.18
CA LEU A 221 4.13 -5.55 6.11
C LEU A 221 2.93 -4.87 5.43
N LEU A 222 3.13 -3.69 4.84
CA LEU A 222 2.06 -2.94 4.20
C LEU A 222 1.52 -3.66 2.97
N GLY A 223 2.36 -4.41 2.22
CA GLY A 223 1.90 -5.31 1.16
C GLY A 223 0.98 -6.41 1.69
N THR A 224 1.29 -6.98 2.85
CA THR A 224 0.46 -8.01 3.50
C THR A 224 -0.84 -7.42 4.05
N LEU A 225 -0.78 -6.24 4.67
CA LEU A 225 -1.99 -5.50 5.11
C LEU A 225 -2.91 -5.17 3.94
N TYR A 226 -2.35 -4.72 2.83
CA TYR A 226 -3.12 -4.48 1.61
C TYR A 226 -3.75 -5.78 1.05
N ALA A 227 -3.00 -6.88 1.01
CA ALA A 227 -3.53 -8.17 0.59
C ALA A 227 -4.71 -8.64 1.45
N LEU A 228 -4.63 -8.44 2.77
CA LEU A 228 -5.67 -8.80 3.73
C LEU A 228 -6.91 -7.90 3.65
N THR A 229 -6.73 -6.60 3.51
CA THR A 229 -7.79 -5.61 3.65
C THR A 229 -8.37 -5.14 2.32
N ARG A 230 -7.56 -5.18 1.27
CA ARG A 230 -7.86 -4.58 -0.04
C ARG A 230 -8.24 -3.09 0.05
N SER A 231 -7.72 -2.40 1.06
CA SER A 231 -7.98 -1.00 1.32
C SER A 231 -6.68 -0.21 1.36
N LEU A 232 -6.55 0.77 0.47
CA LEU A 232 -5.44 1.72 0.51
C LEU A 232 -5.52 2.62 1.75
N TRP A 233 -6.71 2.89 2.27
CA TRP A 233 -6.86 3.74 3.44
C TRP A 233 -6.25 3.12 4.71
N VAL A 234 -6.27 1.80 4.84
CA VAL A 234 -5.60 1.11 5.96
C VAL A 234 -4.09 1.29 5.86
N THR A 235 -3.51 1.10 4.68
CA THR A 235 -2.05 1.22 4.50
C THR A 235 -1.59 2.67 4.54
N ILE A 236 -2.35 3.61 3.96
CA ILE A 236 -2.11 5.06 4.07
C ILE A 236 -2.11 5.50 5.54
N GLY A 237 -3.13 5.11 6.30
CA GLY A 237 -3.23 5.46 7.72
C GLY A 237 -2.08 4.88 8.54
N TYR A 238 -1.76 3.60 8.32
CA TYR A 238 -0.64 2.95 9.01
C TYR A 238 0.69 3.66 8.74
N HIS A 239 0.99 3.89 7.46
CA HIS A 239 2.23 4.53 7.03
C HIS A 239 2.35 5.96 7.57
N ALA A 240 1.30 6.77 7.39
CA ALA A 240 1.28 8.14 7.87
C ALA A 240 1.47 8.21 9.40
N ALA A 241 0.78 7.37 10.17
CA ALA A 241 0.89 7.37 11.62
C ALA A 241 2.26 6.89 12.09
N TRP A 242 2.83 5.88 11.45
CA TRP A 242 4.18 5.43 11.74
C TRP A 242 5.18 6.59 11.61
N ASN A 243 5.18 7.27 10.45
CA ASN A 243 6.11 8.36 10.18
C ASN A 243 5.90 9.56 11.11
N VAL A 244 4.62 9.93 11.37
CA VAL A 244 4.32 11.07 12.27
C VAL A 244 4.75 10.79 13.70
N VAL A 245 4.53 9.57 14.19
CA VAL A 245 4.94 9.21 15.56
C VAL A 245 6.47 9.13 15.66
N GLN A 246 7.12 8.53 14.66
CA GLN A 246 8.58 8.38 14.63
C GLN A 246 9.28 9.73 14.57
N GLY A 247 9.03 10.55 13.56
CA GLY A 247 9.70 11.81 13.31
C GLY A 247 9.12 12.96 14.13
N PRO A 248 8.04 13.61 13.68
CA PRO A 248 7.50 14.82 14.29
C PRO A 248 7.17 14.72 15.78
N LEU A 249 6.73 13.55 16.28
CA LEU A 249 6.44 13.42 17.71
C LEU A 249 7.66 13.03 18.53
N LEU A 250 8.39 11.99 18.13
CA LEU A 250 9.45 11.40 18.95
C LEU A 250 10.87 11.81 18.55
N GLY A 251 11.05 12.57 17.46
CA GLY A 251 12.36 13.08 17.02
C GLY A 251 13.33 11.98 16.57
N ILE A 252 12.83 10.81 16.21
CA ILE A 252 13.65 9.72 15.69
C ILE A 252 13.74 9.89 14.17
N PRO A 253 14.93 9.79 13.53
CA PRO A 253 15.05 9.87 12.09
C PRO A 253 14.10 8.94 11.37
N VAL A 254 13.45 9.40 10.29
CA VAL A 254 12.55 8.62 9.45
C VAL A 254 13.28 8.23 8.18
N SER A 255 13.61 6.96 8.04
CA SER A 255 14.35 6.44 6.89
C SER A 255 15.59 7.28 6.55
N GLY A 256 16.36 7.66 7.56
CA GLY A 256 17.58 8.47 7.44
C GLY A 256 17.40 9.99 7.38
N ASN A 257 16.15 10.49 7.47
CA ASN A 257 15.87 11.92 7.48
C ASN A 257 15.64 12.41 8.90
N GLU A 258 16.46 13.35 9.36
CA GLU A 258 16.22 14.10 10.60
C GLU A 258 15.14 15.15 10.36
N LEU A 259 14.16 15.22 11.25
CA LEU A 259 12.97 16.04 11.08
C LEU A 259 12.71 16.89 12.31
N PRO A 260 12.19 18.13 12.15
CA PRO A 260 11.68 18.94 13.26
C PRO A 260 10.64 18.17 14.08
N ALA A 261 10.77 18.19 15.41
CA ALA A 261 9.99 17.36 16.31
C ALA A 261 9.66 18.04 17.64
N PHE A 262 8.66 17.50 18.36
CA PHE A 262 8.31 17.93 19.73
C PHE A 262 9.29 17.41 20.78
N LEU A 263 9.83 16.20 20.55
CA LEU A 263 10.80 15.58 21.43
C LEU A 263 12.15 15.46 20.70
N GLN A 264 13.22 15.57 21.48
CA GLN A 264 14.58 15.29 21.04
C GLN A 264 15.00 13.94 21.58
N VAL A 265 15.31 12.98 20.69
CA VAL A 265 15.82 11.68 21.07
C VAL A 265 17.33 11.75 21.29
N THR A 266 17.79 11.15 22.37
CA THR A 266 19.21 10.81 22.60
C THR A 266 19.38 9.32 22.38
N VAL A 267 20.18 8.94 21.38
CA VAL A 267 20.48 7.54 21.03
C VAL A 267 21.64 7.08 21.90
N THR A 268 21.42 6.07 22.73
CA THR A 268 22.40 5.58 23.73
C THR A 268 22.84 4.14 23.52
N GLY A 269 22.20 3.41 22.62
CA GLY A 269 22.51 2.02 22.33
C GLY A 269 23.31 1.82 21.03
N PRO A 270 23.76 0.59 20.77
CA PRO A 270 24.43 0.25 19.51
C PRO A 270 23.42 0.28 18.34
N ASP A 271 23.93 0.47 17.11
CA ASP A 271 23.10 0.62 15.91
C ASP A 271 22.15 -0.56 15.66
N TRP A 272 22.56 -1.78 15.97
CA TRP A 272 21.68 -2.94 15.83
C TRP A 272 20.43 -2.87 16.73
N LEU A 273 20.53 -2.18 17.89
CA LEU A 273 19.41 -1.97 18.81
C LEU A 273 18.58 -0.75 18.40
N THR A 274 19.25 0.35 18.07
CA THR A 274 18.60 1.66 17.88
C THR A 274 18.22 1.96 16.43
N GLY A 275 18.89 1.31 15.48
CA GLY A 275 18.81 1.60 14.06
C GLY A 275 19.75 2.71 13.59
N GLY A 276 20.54 3.30 14.50
CA GLY A 276 21.55 4.31 14.19
C GLY A 276 20.99 5.53 13.49
N LEU A 277 21.72 6.06 12.53
CA LEU A 277 21.34 7.27 11.75
C LEU A 277 20.12 7.07 10.85
N PHE A 278 19.82 5.82 10.48
CA PHE A 278 18.68 5.54 9.62
C PHE A 278 17.34 5.59 10.36
N GLY A 279 17.37 5.36 11.67
CA GLY A 279 16.20 5.42 12.55
C GLY A 279 15.68 4.04 12.97
N ALA A 280 14.62 4.03 13.75
CA ALA A 280 14.05 2.84 14.40
C ALA A 280 13.68 1.71 13.42
N GLU A 281 13.42 2.01 12.18
CA GLU A 281 13.08 1.06 11.11
C GLU A 281 14.21 0.07 10.83
N SER A 282 15.47 0.50 11.01
CA SER A 282 16.64 -0.37 10.84
C SER A 282 17.12 -1.04 12.13
N SER A 283 16.42 -0.83 13.26
CA SER A 283 16.66 -1.58 14.49
C SER A 283 16.35 -3.07 14.30
N GLY A 284 17.25 -3.93 14.75
CA GLY A 284 17.03 -5.38 14.78
C GLY A 284 15.79 -5.77 15.60
N VAL A 285 15.46 -5.00 16.65
CA VAL A 285 14.24 -5.18 17.46
C VAL A 285 13.02 -4.93 16.60
N THR A 286 12.96 -3.77 15.92
CA THR A 286 11.84 -3.41 15.02
C THR A 286 11.70 -4.43 13.90
N VAL A 287 12.81 -4.77 13.23
CA VAL A 287 12.80 -5.76 12.14
C VAL A 287 12.28 -7.11 12.64
N GLY A 288 12.72 -7.58 13.80
CA GLY A 288 12.25 -8.84 14.38
C GLY A 288 10.76 -8.82 14.71
N MET A 289 10.28 -7.77 15.40
CA MET A 289 8.89 -7.66 15.83
C MET A 289 7.94 -7.51 14.63
N ILE A 290 8.28 -6.64 13.68
CA ILE A 290 7.43 -6.39 12.50
C ILE A 290 7.46 -7.58 11.54
N SER A 291 8.60 -8.26 11.38
CA SER A 291 8.66 -9.50 10.59
C SER A 291 7.79 -10.59 11.21
N ALA A 292 7.81 -10.77 12.53
CA ALA A 292 6.93 -11.70 13.23
C ALA A 292 5.45 -11.36 13.01
N LEU A 293 5.08 -10.07 13.13
CA LEU A 293 3.73 -9.60 12.81
C LEU A 293 3.35 -9.89 11.34
N THR A 294 4.25 -9.62 10.41
CA THR A 294 4.05 -9.89 8.98
C THR A 294 3.81 -11.38 8.71
N ILE A 295 4.55 -12.26 9.38
CA ILE A 295 4.35 -13.71 9.29
C ILE A 295 2.98 -14.11 9.83
N VAL A 296 2.56 -13.59 10.98
CA VAL A 296 1.24 -13.87 11.56
C VAL A 296 0.12 -13.41 10.61
N LEU A 297 0.22 -12.19 10.08
CA LEU A 297 -0.73 -11.67 9.10
C LEU A 297 -0.70 -12.47 7.79
N GLY A 298 0.48 -12.91 7.35
CA GLY A 298 0.64 -13.81 6.20
C GLY A 298 -0.04 -15.16 6.42
N MET A 299 0.07 -15.74 7.61
CA MET A 299 -0.67 -16.97 7.95
C MET A 299 -2.18 -16.75 7.96
N MET A 300 -2.65 -15.60 8.46
CA MET A 300 -4.08 -15.24 8.37
C MET A 300 -4.53 -15.09 6.91
N LEU A 301 -3.71 -14.48 6.06
CA LEU A 301 -3.97 -14.35 4.63
C LEU A 301 -4.04 -15.74 3.96
N ALA A 302 -3.11 -16.64 4.27
CA ALA A 302 -3.10 -18.00 3.74
C ALA A 302 -4.36 -18.78 4.12
N ARG A 303 -4.86 -18.62 5.35
CA ARG A 303 -6.10 -19.24 5.83
C ARG A 303 -7.35 -18.73 5.11
N ARG A 304 -7.36 -17.49 4.63
CA ARG A 304 -8.46 -16.94 3.81
C ARG A 304 -8.47 -17.48 2.38
N GLY A 305 -7.40 -18.17 1.97
CA GLY A 305 -7.33 -18.92 0.73
C GLY A 305 -7.63 -18.10 -0.53
N ARG A 306 -8.38 -18.71 -1.47
CA ARG A 306 -8.64 -18.15 -2.81
C ARG A 306 -9.45 -16.84 -2.81
N GLU A 307 -10.13 -16.49 -1.73
CA GLU A 307 -10.90 -15.27 -1.64
C GLU A 307 -9.99 -14.01 -1.63
N ARG A 308 -8.76 -14.16 -1.14
CA ARG A 308 -7.81 -13.03 -0.99
C ARG A 308 -6.49 -13.24 -1.71
N VAL A 309 -6.16 -14.47 -2.09
CA VAL A 309 -4.89 -14.82 -2.75
C VAL A 309 -5.09 -15.01 -4.24
N VAL A 310 -4.44 -14.19 -5.05
CA VAL A 310 -4.45 -14.29 -6.51
C VAL A 310 -3.34 -15.24 -6.95
N ALA A 311 -3.67 -16.18 -7.82
CA ALA A 311 -2.70 -17.08 -8.41
C ALA A 311 -1.96 -16.44 -9.61
N PRO A 312 -0.70 -16.82 -9.88
CA PRO A 312 0.06 -16.33 -11.03
C PRO A 312 -0.67 -16.55 -12.36
N ILE A 313 -0.41 -15.68 -13.33
CA ILE A 313 -1.04 -15.75 -14.65
C ILE A 313 -0.79 -17.08 -15.37
N TRP A 314 0.36 -17.71 -15.13
CA TRP A 314 0.71 -19.01 -15.76
C TRP A 314 0.06 -20.22 -15.10
N SER A 315 -0.49 -20.11 -13.90
CA SER A 315 -1.14 -21.22 -13.20
C SER A 315 -2.55 -21.55 -13.76
N ALA A 316 -3.11 -20.67 -14.58
CA ALA A 316 -4.46 -20.81 -15.13
C ALA A 316 -4.64 -21.96 -16.15
N ARG A 317 -3.57 -22.65 -16.59
CA ARG A 317 -3.65 -23.74 -17.58
C ARG A 317 -4.20 -25.06 -17.04
N ARG A 318 -4.46 -25.20 -15.73
CA ARG A 318 -4.91 -26.47 -15.12
C ARG A 318 -6.39 -26.52 -14.73
N ARG A 319 -7.22 -25.58 -15.16
CA ARG A 319 -8.67 -25.77 -15.02
C ARG A 319 -9.15 -26.61 -16.21
N PRO A 320 -9.71 -27.81 -15.98
CA PRO A 320 -10.52 -28.47 -17.01
C PRO A 320 -11.61 -27.47 -17.42
N GLU A 321 -11.87 -27.35 -18.70
CA GLU A 321 -13.09 -26.69 -19.16
C GLU A 321 -14.29 -27.34 -18.46
N PRO A 322 -15.29 -26.54 -18.03
CA PRO A 322 -16.53 -27.15 -17.56
C PRO A 322 -17.02 -28.09 -18.66
N VAL A 323 -17.13 -29.33 -18.31
CA VAL A 323 -17.80 -30.33 -19.18
C VAL A 323 -19.16 -29.73 -19.49
N GLN A 324 -19.40 -29.38 -20.75
CA GLN A 324 -20.73 -29.03 -21.23
C GLN A 324 -21.62 -30.25 -21.05
N SER A 325 -22.24 -30.37 -19.89
CA SER A 325 -23.35 -31.27 -19.64
C SER A 325 -24.58 -30.68 -20.33
N GLY A 326 -24.84 -31.13 -21.54
CA GLY A 326 -26.10 -30.74 -22.16
C GLY A 326 -26.09 -30.75 -23.67
N GLN A 327 -25.84 -31.90 -24.30
CA GLN A 327 -26.35 -32.21 -25.64
C GLN A 327 -26.37 -33.73 -25.84
N HIS A 328 -27.20 -34.43 -25.08
CA HIS A 328 -27.47 -35.86 -25.36
C HIS A 328 -28.86 -36.27 -24.89
N ASP A 329 -29.86 -35.39 -24.99
CA ASP A 329 -31.27 -35.79 -24.77
C ASP A 329 -32.19 -35.13 -25.79
N ALA A 330 -31.93 -35.33 -27.09
CA ALA A 330 -32.85 -34.87 -28.12
C ALA A 330 -32.77 -35.72 -29.40
N GLU A 331 -32.69 -37.06 -29.29
CA GLU A 331 -32.88 -37.95 -30.44
C GLU A 331 -33.33 -39.33 -29.97
N VAL A 332 -34.45 -39.46 -29.25
CA VAL A 332 -35.23 -40.71 -29.17
C VAL A 332 -36.69 -40.36 -28.89
N GLU A 333 -37.37 -39.74 -29.84
CA GLU A 333 -38.82 -39.82 -29.94
C GLU A 333 -39.20 -39.74 -31.43
N GLY A 334 -39.54 -40.88 -31.99
CA GLY A 334 -40.15 -40.91 -33.34
C GLY A 334 -39.91 -42.15 -34.10
N SER A 335 -40.49 -43.28 -33.70
CA SER A 335 -40.94 -44.33 -34.68
C SER A 335 -41.76 -45.41 -33.95
N PHE A 336 -43.06 -45.24 -33.94
CA PHE A 336 -44.00 -46.39 -33.95
C PHE A 336 -44.83 -46.25 -35.20
N PRO A 337 -44.83 -47.30 -36.14
CA PRO A 337 -45.77 -47.36 -37.22
C PRO A 337 -47.06 -48.00 -36.72
N ALA A 338 -48.16 -47.70 -37.43
CA ALA A 338 -49.55 -48.06 -37.30
C ALA A 338 -49.89 -49.52 -37.03
#